data_5f8d6c68ba6e624f67978671330014f8
#
_entry.id   5f8d6c68ba6e624f67978671330014f8
#
_cell.length_a   1.000
_cell.length_b   1.000
_cell.length_c   1.000
_cell.angle_alpha   90.00
_cell.angle_beta   90.00
_cell.angle_gamma   90.00
#
_symmetry.space_group_name_H-M   'P 1'
#
loop_
_entity.id
_entity.type
_entity.pdbx_description
1 polymer ?
#
loop_
_entity_poly.entity_id
_entity_poly.type
_entity_poly.pdbx_seq_one_letter_code
_entity_poly.pdbx_strand_id
1 'polypeptide(L)'
;MNLTNLITALIAVESSGNDLAIGDQGRAIGCLQIHRAVVLDVNRITGSHYRHQDMTNRVQARAVCEAYLKHYGRGATTEQLARKWNGGPTGDRKSATEAYWAKVKKEIK
;
A
#
# COMPACT_ATOMS: atom_id res chain seq x y z
N MET A 1 -5.82 2.63 15.75
CA MET A 1 -4.64 2.14 15.00
C MET A 1 -3.97 3.29 14.26
N ASN A 2 -2.68 3.39 14.41
CA ASN A 2 -1.86 4.39 13.76
C ASN A 2 -1.51 3.93 12.34
N LEU A 3 -1.86 4.72 11.33
CA LEU A 3 -1.56 4.39 9.92
C LEU A 3 -0.05 4.22 9.69
N THR A 4 0.77 5.01 10.38
CA THR A 4 2.22 4.92 10.26
C THR A 4 2.71 3.51 10.59
N ASN A 5 2.21 2.92 11.67
CA ASN A 5 2.59 1.56 12.07
C ASN A 5 2.10 0.52 11.07
N LEU A 6 0.88 0.68 10.57
CA LEU A 6 0.37 -0.23 9.55
C LEU A 6 1.22 -0.15 8.28
N ILE A 7 1.53 1.05 7.80
CA ILE A 7 2.31 1.21 6.57
C ILE A 7 3.71 0.60 6.75
N THR A 8 4.32 0.75 7.93
CA THR A 8 5.59 0.09 8.22
C THR A 8 5.49 -1.43 8.07
N ALA A 9 4.39 -2.02 8.55
CA ALA A 9 4.16 -3.46 8.40
C ALA A 9 3.94 -3.85 6.93
N LEU A 10 3.23 -3.03 6.17
CA LEU A 10 3.03 -3.27 4.73
C LEU A 10 4.37 -3.25 3.99
N ILE A 11 5.25 -2.31 4.32
CA ILE A 11 6.59 -2.25 3.73
C ILE A 11 7.36 -3.54 4.00
N ALA A 12 7.31 -4.04 5.22
CA ALA A 12 7.99 -5.28 5.57
C ALA A 12 7.49 -6.47 4.73
N VAL A 13 6.18 -6.57 4.55
CA VAL A 13 5.57 -7.64 3.76
C VAL A 13 5.86 -7.51 2.28
N GLU A 14 5.76 -6.28 1.73
CA GLU A 14 5.89 -6.05 0.29
C GLU A 14 7.33 -6.20 -0.22
N SER A 15 8.31 -5.75 0.55
CA SER A 15 9.68 -5.64 0.03
C SER A 15 10.76 -5.92 1.05
N SER A 16 10.42 -6.29 2.27
CA SER A 16 11.37 -6.39 3.39
C SER A 16 12.15 -5.07 3.59
N GLY A 17 11.51 -3.94 3.29
CA GLY A 17 12.10 -2.62 3.48
C GLY A 17 12.97 -2.12 2.33
N ASN A 18 12.93 -2.76 1.16
CA ASN A 18 13.77 -2.38 0.03
C ASN A 18 13.11 -1.29 -0.82
N ASP A 19 13.65 -0.07 -0.75
CA ASP A 19 13.13 1.05 -1.52
C ASP A 19 13.26 0.88 -3.03
N LEU A 20 14.21 0.07 -3.47
CA LEU A 20 14.50 -0.14 -4.89
C LEU A 20 13.88 -1.41 -5.45
N ALA A 21 13.02 -2.08 -4.68
CA ALA A 21 12.40 -3.32 -5.11
C ALA A 21 11.54 -3.10 -6.36
N ILE A 22 11.68 -4.00 -7.32
CA ILE A 22 10.85 -4.02 -8.53
C ILE A 22 10.26 -5.42 -8.63
N GLY A 23 8.94 -5.52 -8.69
CA GLY A 23 8.24 -6.79 -8.76
C GLY A 23 7.18 -6.80 -9.83
N ASP A 24 6.46 -7.92 -9.92
CA ASP A 24 5.35 -8.08 -10.86
C ASP A 24 5.74 -7.66 -12.28
N GLN A 25 6.88 -8.17 -12.78
CA GLN A 25 7.38 -7.91 -14.13
C GLN A 25 7.60 -6.41 -14.40
N GLY A 26 8.06 -5.67 -13.38
CA GLY A 26 8.33 -4.24 -13.49
C GLY A 26 7.17 -3.33 -13.16
N ARG A 27 5.99 -3.89 -12.88
CA ARG A 27 4.78 -3.09 -12.62
C ARG A 27 4.70 -2.60 -11.17
N ALA A 28 5.29 -3.32 -10.23
CA ALA A 28 5.28 -2.96 -8.81
C ALA A 28 6.60 -2.33 -8.43
N ILE A 29 6.57 -1.10 -7.93
CA ILE A 29 7.78 -0.30 -7.69
C ILE A 29 7.88 0.13 -6.23
N GLY A 30 9.07 -0.04 -5.67
CA GLY A 30 9.47 0.53 -4.40
C GLY A 30 9.13 -0.31 -3.19
N CYS A 31 9.34 0.27 -2.02
CA CYS A 31 9.17 -0.45 -0.74
C CYS A 31 7.74 -0.93 -0.50
N LEU A 32 6.76 -0.30 -1.13
CA LEU A 32 5.34 -0.67 -1.03
C LEU A 32 4.81 -1.37 -2.27
N GLN A 33 5.68 -1.66 -3.25
CA GLN A 33 5.32 -2.36 -4.49
C GLN A 33 4.10 -1.74 -5.16
N ILE A 34 4.16 -0.43 -5.41
CA ILE A 34 3.04 0.35 -5.90
C ILE A 34 2.89 0.21 -7.41
N HIS A 35 1.68 -0.09 -7.85
CA HIS A 35 1.33 -0.14 -9.26
C HIS A 35 0.96 1.26 -9.78
N ARG A 36 1.14 1.47 -11.10
CA ARG A 36 0.84 2.76 -11.73
C ARG A 36 -0.59 3.23 -11.49
N ALA A 37 -1.55 2.30 -11.54
CA ALA A 37 -2.96 2.63 -11.34
C ALA A 37 -3.21 3.28 -9.96
N VAL A 38 -2.50 2.84 -8.92
CA VAL A 38 -2.62 3.42 -7.58
C VAL A 38 -2.13 4.87 -7.57
N VAL A 39 -0.98 5.13 -8.23
CA VAL A 39 -0.43 6.47 -8.31
C VAL A 39 -1.40 7.43 -9.02
N LEU A 40 -1.94 6.99 -10.15
CA LEU A 40 -2.90 7.80 -10.93
C LEU A 40 -4.16 8.08 -10.12
N ASP A 41 -4.64 7.09 -9.39
CA ASP A 41 -5.83 7.23 -8.56
C ASP A 41 -5.60 8.23 -7.41
N VAL A 42 -4.46 8.12 -6.74
CA VAL A 42 -4.10 9.06 -5.66
C VAL A 42 -3.94 10.48 -6.20
N ASN A 43 -3.34 10.64 -7.37
CA ASN A 43 -3.23 11.97 -8.00
C ASN A 43 -4.61 12.57 -8.25
N ARG A 44 -5.54 11.75 -8.74
CA ARG A 44 -6.92 12.19 -8.97
C ARG A 44 -7.59 12.60 -7.66
N ILE A 45 -7.42 11.81 -6.61
CA ILE A 45 -8.05 12.04 -5.30
C ILE A 45 -7.52 13.30 -4.63
N THR A 46 -6.20 13.53 -4.70
CA THR A 46 -5.52 14.57 -3.91
C THR A 46 -5.12 15.80 -4.72
N GLY A 47 -5.24 15.75 -6.05
CA GLY A 47 -4.72 16.82 -6.91
C GLY A 47 -3.19 16.85 -6.97
N SER A 48 -2.52 15.76 -6.61
CA SER A 48 -1.07 15.65 -6.64
C SER A 48 -0.55 15.23 -8.00
N HIS A 49 0.79 15.24 -8.16
CA HIS A 49 1.45 14.92 -9.42
C HIS A 49 2.58 13.91 -9.22
N TYR A 50 2.34 12.88 -8.40
CA TYR A 50 3.31 11.81 -8.20
C TYR A 50 3.53 11.04 -9.51
N ARG A 51 4.75 10.54 -9.70
CA ARG A 51 5.09 9.69 -10.84
C ARG A 51 5.35 8.28 -10.35
N HIS A 52 4.95 7.30 -11.13
CA HIS A 52 5.13 5.89 -10.77
C HIS A 52 6.59 5.56 -10.49
N GLN A 53 7.51 6.07 -11.32
CA GLN A 53 8.93 5.84 -11.16
C GLN A 53 9.50 6.38 -9.84
N ASP A 54 8.85 7.36 -9.23
CA ASP A 54 9.30 7.96 -7.97
C ASP A 54 8.86 7.16 -6.75
N MET A 55 8.18 6.06 -6.93
CA MET A 55 7.79 5.18 -5.81
C MET A 55 8.99 4.44 -5.21
N THR A 56 10.19 4.59 -5.78
CA THR A 56 11.45 4.22 -5.14
C THR A 56 11.86 5.20 -4.04
N ASN A 57 11.20 6.34 -3.95
CA ASN A 57 11.41 7.29 -2.85
C ASN A 57 10.44 6.91 -1.71
N ARG A 58 11.00 6.54 -0.56
CA ARG A 58 10.20 6.03 0.56
C ARG A 58 9.18 7.06 1.05
N VAL A 59 9.56 8.33 1.11
CA VAL A 59 8.66 9.39 1.58
C VAL A 59 7.45 9.51 0.66
N GLN A 60 7.69 9.53 -0.66
CA GLN A 60 6.61 9.62 -1.63
C GLN A 60 5.75 8.36 -1.64
N ALA A 61 6.36 7.19 -1.59
CA ALA A 61 5.63 5.92 -1.56
C ALA A 61 4.71 5.85 -0.34
N ARG A 62 5.22 6.23 0.85
CA ARG A 62 4.40 6.25 2.06
C ARG A 62 3.25 7.26 1.94
N ALA A 63 3.51 8.43 1.36
CA ALA A 63 2.47 9.45 1.17
C ALA A 63 1.35 8.95 0.26
N VAL A 64 1.70 8.26 -0.82
CA VAL A 64 0.73 7.68 -1.75
C VAL A 64 -0.10 6.60 -1.05
N CYS A 65 0.54 5.71 -0.30
CA CYS A 65 -0.14 4.66 0.45
C CYS A 65 -1.10 5.26 1.48
N GLU A 66 -0.65 6.25 2.23
CA GLU A 66 -1.48 6.91 3.24
C GLU A 66 -2.71 7.56 2.62
N ALA A 67 -2.54 8.30 1.53
CA ALA A 67 -3.65 8.94 0.84
C ALA A 67 -4.67 7.93 0.32
N TYR A 68 -4.19 6.83 -0.24
CA TYR A 68 -5.04 5.75 -0.74
C TYR A 68 -5.87 5.14 0.39
N LEU A 69 -5.22 4.80 1.49
CA LEU A 69 -5.89 4.16 2.63
C LEU A 69 -6.86 5.11 3.33
N LYS A 70 -6.54 6.40 3.43
CA LYS A 70 -7.46 7.39 3.99
C LYS A 70 -8.71 7.54 3.15
N HIS A 71 -8.56 7.50 1.83
CA HIS A 71 -9.70 7.66 0.92
C HIS A 71 -10.62 6.44 0.94
N TYR A 72 -10.05 5.24 0.77
CA TYR A 72 -10.84 4.01 0.62
C TYR A 72 -11.12 3.30 1.94
N GLY A 73 -10.44 3.68 3.00
CA GLY A 73 -10.50 2.98 4.28
C GLY A 73 -11.16 3.75 5.41
N ARG A 74 -12.03 4.70 5.12
CA ARG A 74 -12.72 5.46 6.17
C ARG A 74 -13.48 4.52 7.09
N GLY A 75 -13.20 4.63 8.41
CA GLY A 75 -13.84 3.78 9.40
C GLY A 75 -13.44 2.32 9.35
N ALA A 76 -12.47 1.95 8.52
CA ALA A 76 -12.04 0.56 8.36
C ALA A 76 -11.16 0.11 9.52
N THR A 77 -11.22 -1.19 9.80
CA THR A 77 -10.30 -1.82 10.75
C THR A 77 -8.92 -1.96 10.12
N THR A 78 -7.92 -2.27 10.95
CA THR A 78 -6.55 -2.52 10.48
C THR A 78 -6.51 -3.64 9.44
N GLU A 79 -7.22 -4.73 9.68
CA GLU A 79 -7.32 -5.84 8.73
C GLU A 79 -7.91 -5.37 7.40
N GLN A 80 -9.01 -4.62 7.47
CA GLN A 80 -9.67 -4.12 6.25
C GLN A 80 -8.73 -3.21 5.45
N LEU A 81 -8.00 -2.32 6.12
CA LEU A 81 -7.05 -1.44 5.46
C LEU A 81 -5.96 -2.22 4.74
N ALA A 82 -5.35 -3.20 5.43
CA ALA A 82 -4.30 -4.03 4.82
C ALA A 82 -4.83 -4.78 3.60
N ARG A 83 -6.02 -5.35 3.71
CA ARG A 83 -6.61 -6.13 2.62
C ARG A 83 -7.01 -5.23 1.44
N LYS A 84 -7.44 -4.00 1.71
CA LYS A 84 -7.70 -3.01 0.65
C LYS A 84 -6.41 -2.60 -0.07
N TRP A 85 -5.30 -2.50 0.64
CA TRP A 85 -4.02 -2.22 0.00
C TRP A 85 -3.63 -3.32 -0.98
N ASN A 86 -3.78 -4.58 -0.57
CA ASN A 86 -3.43 -5.73 -1.40
C ASN A 86 -4.41 -5.97 -2.56
N GLY A 87 -5.70 -5.85 -2.29
CA GLY A 87 -6.74 -6.27 -3.24
C GLY A 87 -7.58 -5.16 -3.85
N GLY A 88 -7.26 -3.88 -3.58
CA GLY A 88 -8.02 -2.75 -4.11
C GLY A 88 -9.13 -2.30 -3.16
N PRO A 89 -9.96 -1.33 -3.59
CA PRO A 89 -10.99 -0.74 -2.70
C PRO A 89 -11.95 -1.74 -2.05
N THR A 90 -12.16 -2.89 -2.69
CA THR A 90 -13.00 -3.96 -2.11
C THR A 90 -12.18 -5.16 -1.66
N GLY A 91 -10.87 -4.99 -1.49
CA GLY A 91 -9.96 -6.08 -1.12
C GLY A 91 -10.31 -6.78 0.19
N ASP A 92 -10.91 -6.05 1.12
CA ASP A 92 -11.34 -6.59 2.40
C ASP A 92 -12.47 -7.62 2.29
N ARG A 93 -13.10 -7.71 1.11
CA ARG A 93 -14.17 -8.68 0.83
C ARG A 93 -13.68 -9.89 0.02
N LYS A 94 -12.40 -9.89 -0.36
CA LYS A 94 -11.85 -10.94 -1.22
C LYS A 94 -11.11 -11.99 -0.40
N SER A 95 -11.46 -13.25 -0.56
CA SER A 95 -10.75 -14.35 0.12
C SER A 95 -9.27 -14.38 -0.25
N ALA A 96 -8.93 -13.94 -1.48
CA ALA A 96 -7.54 -13.89 -1.94
C ALA A 96 -6.63 -13.02 -1.08
N THR A 97 -7.17 -12.05 -0.33
CA THR A 97 -6.37 -11.16 0.52
C THR A 97 -6.17 -11.67 1.95
N GLU A 98 -6.76 -12.81 2.31
CA GLU A 98 -6.65 -13.33 3.66
C GLU A 98 -5.22 -13.76 4.01
N ALA A 99 -4.53 -14.40 3.07
CA ALA A 99 -3.14 -14.82 3.27
C ALA A 99 -2.21 -13.61 3.44
N TYR A 100 -2.49 -12.54 2.69
CA TYR A 100 -1.75 -11.29 2.82
C TYR A 100 -1.91 -10.70 4.23
N TRP A 101 -3.14 -10.65 4.73
CA TRP A 101 -3.41 -10.16 6.08
C TRP A 101 -2.66 -10.98 7.13
N ALA A 102 -2.60 -12.30 6.97
CA ALA A 102 -1.88 -13.14 7.91
C ALA A 102 -0.40 -12.74 8.00
N LYS A 103 0.21 -12.37 6.87
CA LYS A 103 1.60 -11.89 6.84
C LYS A 103 1.73 -10.51 7.50
N VAL A 104 0.83 -9.60 7.18
CA VAL A 104 0.86 -8.24 7.74
C VAL A 104 0.69 -8.28 9.26
N LYS A 105 -0.25 -9.11 9.73
CA LYS A 105 -0.54 -9.24 11.15
C LYS A 105 0.70 -9.61 11.96
N LYS A 106 1.55 -10.48 11.41
CA LYS A 106 2.80 -10.88 12.07
C LYS A 106 3.80 -9.73 12.18
N GLU A 107 3.73 -8.76 11.30
CA GLU A 107 4.65 -7.61 11.27
C GLU A 107 4.19 -6.46 12.14
N ILE A 108 2.95 -6.44 12.58
CA ILE A 108 2.43 -5.39 13.46
C ILE A 108 2.91 -5.65 14.88
N LYS A 109 3.50 -4.62 15.48
CA LYS A 109 4.09 -4.72 16.82
C LYS A 109 3.38 -3.84 17.85
#